data_fbf8f124b68e8ebefc7058f520ae3780
#
_entry.id   fbf8f124b68e8ebefc7058f520ae3780
#
_cell.length_a   1.000
_cell.length_b   1.000
_cell.length_c   1.000
_cell.angle_alpha   90.00
_cell.angle_beta   90.00
_cell.angle_gamma   90.00
#
_symmetry.space_group_name_H-M   'P 1'
#
loop_
_entity.id
_entity.type
_entity.pdbx_description
1 polymer ?
#
loop_
_entity_poly.entity_id
_entity_poly.type
_entity_poly.pdbx_seq_one_letter_code
_entity_poly.pdbx_strand_id
1 'polypeptide(L)'
;VLLFTPHLGNIEILINYLGSKFEITIPYTKPKSITLDRVITKSRNHAGVKMVPADGSGIRKILSALKEKKIIAIASDQVPKKGNGSFSKFFNKEIYSMTLLPKLQEKTDCKVHLMYCERKKNASGFVIHFKESVNLKQGTQEGIDRMNIEFEKCIMELPGQYAWEYKKFKRTSLQSIYKR
;
A
#
# COMPACT_ATOMS: atom_id res chain seq x y z
N VAL A 1 -3.38 14.15 -1.95
CA VAL A 1 -2.38 13.26 -2.57
C VAL A 1 -2.59 11.85 -2.06
N LEU A 2 -2.52 10.86 -2.94
CA LEU A 2 -2.56 9.44 -2.60
C LEU A 2 -1.17 8.82 -2.79
N LEU A 3 -0.58 8.37 -1.71
CA LEU A 3 0.69 7.67 -1.72
C LEU A 3 0.43 6.16 -1.63
N PHE A 4 1.12 5.36 -2.43
CA PHE A 4 1.01 3.91 -2.34
C PHE A 4 2.38 3.26 -2.27
N THR A 5 2.46 2.11 -1.61
CA THR A 5 3.71 1.41 -1.37
C THR A 5 3.49 -0.11 -1.40
N PRO A 6 4.44 -0.90 -1.92
CA PRO A 6 4.52 -2.32 -1.59
C PRO A 6 5.17 -2.52 -0.21
N HIS A 7 5.10 -3.72 0.35
CA HIS A 7 5.89 -4.11 1.52
C HIS A 7 7.36 -4.34 1.11
N LEU A 8 8.03 -3.24 0.72
CA LEU A 8 9.41 -3.20 0.24
C LEU A 8 10.27 -2.36 1.18
N GLY A 9 11.35 -2.93 1.66
CA GLY A 9 12.28 -2.29 2.60
C GLY A 9 11.66 -2.11 4.00
N ASN A 10 11.63 -0.88 4.51
CA ASN A 10 11.14 -0.61 5.86
C ASN A 10 9.92 0.33 5.88
N ILE A 11 8.72 -0.25 5.91
CA ILE A 11 7.47 0.50 5.95
C ILE A 11 7.31 1.34 7.22
N GLU A 12 7.78 0.89 8.36
CA GLU A 12 7.64 1.65 9.62
C GLU A 12 8.49 2.93 9.58
N ILE A 13 9.70 2.88 9.04
CA ILE A 13 10.52 4.08 8.82
C ILE A 13 9.85 5.02 7.83
N LEU A 14 9.26 4.50 6.76
CA LEU A 14 8.51 5.29 5.79
C LEU A 14 7.33 6.02 6.44
N ILE A 15 6.52 5.31 7.24
CA ILE A 15 5.38 5.87 7.96
C ILE A 15 5.83 6.96 8.94
N ASN A 16 6.86 6.68 9.74
CA ASN A 16 7.40 7.62 10.71
C ASN A 16 7.97 8.88 10.05
N TYR A 17 8.72 8.73 8.96
CA TYR A 17 9.23 9.87 8.20
C TYR A 17 8.09 10.73 7.65
N LEU A 18 7.11 10.11 7.00
CA LEU A 18 5.98 10.86 6.45
C LEU A 18 5.19 11.58 7.55
N GLY A 19 4.89 10.89 8.65
CA GLY A 19 4.18 11.49 9.78
C GLY A 19 4.95 12.63 10.47
N SER A 20 6.30 12.57 10.46
CA SER A 20 7.13 13.66 10.98
C SER A 20 7.14 14.93 10.12
N LYS A 21 6.75 14.81 8.85
CA LYS A 21 6.74 15.91 7.88
C LYS A 21 5.35 16.40 7.51
N PHE A 22 4.35 15.51 7.57
CA PHE A 22 3.01 15.77 7.07
C PHE A 22 1.95 15.11 7.96
N GLU A 23 0.77 15.69 8.01
CA GLU A 23 -0.42 14.98 8.50
C GLU A 23 -0.85 13.94 7.48
N ILE A 24 -0.63 12.67 7.78
CA ILE A 24 -1.00 11.57 6.91
C ILE A 24 -2.12 10.71 7.52
N THR A 25 -2.96 10.17 6.66
CA THR A 25 -3.96 9.17 7.06
C THR A 25 -3.64 7.83 6.41
N ILE A 26 -3.64 6.76 7.20
CA ILE A 26 -3.40 5.39 6.72
C ILE A 26 -4.56 4.46 7.10
N PRO A 27 -5.00 3.55 6.22
CA PRO A 27 -5.90 2.46 6.60
C PRO A 27 -5.15 1.45 7.48
N TYR A 28 -5.81 0.98 8.50
CA TYR A 28 -5.23 0.08 9.49
C TYR A 28 -6.17 -1.08 9.80
N THR A 29 -5.65 -2.29 9.71
CA THR A 29 -6.35 -3.50 10.16
C THR A 29 -5.89 -3.83 11.58
N LYS A 30 -6.81 -3.71 12.53
CA LYS A 30 -6.53 -3.99 13.93
C LYS A 30 -6.07 -5.45 14.11
N PRO A 31 -4.91 -5.70 14.73
CA PRO A 31 -4.46 -7.04 15.03
C PRO A 31 -5.34 -7.69 16.10
N LYS A 32 -5.33 -9.03 16.16
CA LYS A 32 -6.08 -9.76 17.20
C LYS A 32 -5.51 -9.55 18.60
N SER A 33 -4.22 -9.32 18.73
CA SER A 33 -3.55 -9.05 20.00
C SER A 33 -3.76 -7.59 20.43
N ILE A 34 -4.39 -7.38 21.57
CA ILE A 34 -4.61 -6.05 22.16
C ILE A 34 -3.29 -5.37 22.50
N THR A 35 -2.29 -6.13 22.97
CA THR A 35 -0.96 -5.60 23.29
C THR A 35 -0.26 -5.09 22.04
N LEU A 36 -0.27 -5.87 20.97
CA LEU A 36 0.31 -5.46 19.69
C LEU A 36 -0.41 -4.24 19.11
N ASP A 37 -1.74 -4.20 19.20
CA ASP A 37 -2.55 -3.05 18.79
C ASP A 37 -2.13 -1.76 19.53
N ARG A 38 -1.97 -1.84 20.86
CA ARG A 38 -1.51 -0.69 21.66
C ARG A 38 -0.13 -0.20 21.28
N VAL A 39 0.83 -1.11 21.06
CA VAL A 39 2.20 -0.76 20.65
C VAL A 39 2.20 -0.05 19.31
N ILE A 40 1.54 -0.63 18.30
CA ILE A 40 1.46 -0.04 16.95
C ILE A 40 0.75 1.31 16.99
N THR A 41 -0.39 1.40 17.69
CA THR A 41 -1.18 2.63 17.78
C THR A 41 -0.39 3.74 18.45
N LYS A 42 0.30 3.43 19.57
CA LYS A 42 1.13 4.41 20.28
C LYS A 42 2.28 4.91 19.42
N SER A 43 2.99 4.01 18.73
CA SER A 43 4.11 4.36 17.85
C SER A 43 3.67 5.29 16.72
N ARG A 44 2.60 4.94 16.01
CA ARG A 44 2.13 5.71 14.85
C ARG A 44 1.47 7.03 15.23
N ASN A 45 0.67 7.07 16.31
CA ASN A 45 0.07 8.33 16.79
C ASN A 45 1.14 9.35 17.20
N HIS A 46 2.24 8.87 17.79
CA HIS A 46 3.36 9.75 18.17
C HIS A 46 4.04 10.38 16.96
N ALA A 47 3.98 9.74 15.82
CA ALA A 47 4.54 10.23 14.56
C ALA A 47 3.58 11.14 13.76
N GLY A 48 2.47 11.60 14.32
CA GLY A 48 1.51 12.46 13.59
C GLY A 48 0.67 11.71 12.55
N VAL A 49 0.55 10.39 12.66
CA VAL A 49 -0.17 9.54 11.73
C VAL A 49 -1.59 9.28 12.20
N LYS A 50 -2.58 9.67 11.41
CA LYS A 50 -3.98 9.33 11.67
C LYS A 50 -4.31 7.96 11.10
N MET A 51 -4.69 7.03 11.96
CA MET A 51 -5.15 5.70 11.53
C MET A 51 -6.66 5.65 11.37
N VAL A 52 -7.13 5.00 10.30
CA VAL A 52 -8.55 4.75 10.05
C VAL A 52 -8.77 3.25 9.82
N PRO A 53 -9.96 2.69 10.16
CA PRO A 53 -10.24 1.28 9.93
C PRO A 53 -10.09 0.91 8.45
N ALA A 54 -9.55 -0.28 8.16
CA ALA A 54 -9.47 -0.83 6.81
C ALA A 54 -10.80 -1.50 6.40
N ASP A 55 -11.90 -0.75 6.48
CA ASP A 55 -13.27 -1.16 6.16
C ASP A 55 -14.03 -0.02 5.46
N GLY A 56 -15.33 -0.21 5.20
CA GLY A 56 -16.16 0.78 4.53
C GLY A 56 -16.24 2.14 5.26
N SER A 57 -16.13 2.16 6.59
CA SER A 57 -16.14 3.40 7.37
C SER A 57 -14.84 4.19 7.17
N GLY A 58 -13.70 3.50 7.17
CA GLY A 58 -12.40 4.10 6.91
C GLY A 58 -12.25 4.56 5.46
N ILE A 59 -12.79 3.81 4.48
CA ILE A 59 -12.79 4.24 3.08
C ILE A 59 -13.54 5.57 2.90
N ARG A 60 -14.69 5.77 3.59
CA ARG A 60 -15.40 7.06 3.57
C ARG A 60 -14.53 8.20 4.11
N LYS A 61 -13.81 7.96 5.22
CA LYS A 61 -12.88 8.94 5.81
C LYS A 61 -11.72 9.26 4.87
N ILE A 62 -11.17 8.26 4.18
CA ILE A 62 -10.12 8.42 3.16
C ILE A 62 -10.63 9.27 2.00
N LEU A 63 -11.83 9.00 1.47
CA LEU A 63 -12.44 9.79 0.40
C LEU A 63 -12.64 11.25 0.81
N SER A 64 -13.15 11.50 2.04
CA SER A 64 -13.30 12.87 2.57
C SER A 64 -11.95 13.57 2.64
N ALA A 65 -10.94 12.91 3.23
CA ALA A 65 -9.61 13.47 3.37
C ALA A 65 -8.94 13.79 2.00
N LEU A 66 -9.13 12.94 0.99
CA LEU A 66 -8.63 13.23 -0.37
C LEU A 66 -9.32 14.43 -1.01
N LYS A 67 -10.64 14.58 -0.83
CA LYS A 67 -11.38 15.77 -1.27
C LYS A 67 -10.91 17.05 -0.56
N GLU A 68 -10.53 16.94 0.71
CA GLU A 68 -9.91 18.02 1.50
C GLU A 68 -8.42 18.24 1.16
N LYS A 69 -7.90 17.61 0.09
CA LYS A 69 -6.50 17.69 -0.38
C LYS A 69 -5.46 17.19 0.61
N LYS A 70 -5.87 16.40 1.61
CA LYS A 70 -4.98 15.74 2.58
C LYS A 70 -4.17 14.60 1.96
N ILE A 71 -3.16 14.12 2.69
CA ILE A 71 -2.28 13.03 2.25
C ILE A 71 -2.77 11.71 2.82
N ILE A 72 -2.96 10.74 1.95
CA ILE A 72 -3.30 9.36 2.29
C ILE A 72 -2.15 8.46 1.87
N ALA A 73 -1.76 7.49 2.71
CA ALA A 73 -0.77 6.48 2.35
C ALA A 73 -1.36 5.07 2.52
N ILE A 74 -1.21 4.22 1.52
CA ILE A 74 -1.79 2.87 1.51
C ILE A 74 -0.73 1.85 1.07
N ALA A 75 -0.49 0.82 1.88
CA ALA A 75 0.20 -0.39 1.44
C ALA A 75 -0.80 -1.25 0.68
N SER A 76 -0.65 -1.35 -0.65
CA SER A 76 -1.70 -1.89 -1.53
C SER A 76 -1.31 -3.16 -2.27
N ASP A 77 -0.19 -3.78 -1.91
CA ASP A 77 0.31 -4.99 -2.55
C ASP A 77 -0.24 -6.29 -1.94
N GLN A 78 -0.96 -6.25 -0.83
CA GLN A 78 -1.55 -7.45 -0.22
C GLN A 78 -2.88 -7.83 -0.88
N VAL A 79 -3.20 -9.13 -0.80
CA VAL A 79 -4.44 -9.71 -1.37
C VAL A 79 -5.65 -9.20 -0.59
N PRO A 80 -6.58 -8.47 -1.22
CA PRO A 80 -7.74 -7.93 -0.54
C PRO A 80 -8.78 -9.01 -0.18
N LYS A 81 -9.77 -8.65 0.64
CA LYS A 81 -10.95 -9.50 0.88
C LYS A 81 -11.69 -9.75 -0.45
N LYS A 82 -12.40 -10.90 -0.55
CA LYS A 82 -13.26 -11.21 -1.71
C LYS A 82 -14.25 -10.06 -1.96
N GLY A 83 -14.38 -9.64 -3.21
CA GLY A 83 -15.20 -8.50 -3.62
C GLY A 83 -14.47 -7.14 -3.66
N ASN A 84 -13.28 -7.02 -3.06
CA ASN A 84 -12.51 -5.77 -3.02
C ASN A 84 -11.30 -5.77 -3.97
N GLY A 85 -11.24 -6.71 -4.90
CA GLY A 85 -10.15 -6.85 -5.85
C GLY A 85 -10.62 -7.35 -7.20
N SER A 86 -9.69 -7.42 -8.14
CA SER A 86 -9.82 -8.04 -9.45
C SER A 86 -8.56 -8.84 -9.77
N PHE A 87 -8.67 -9.79 -10.69
CA PHE A 87 -7.52 -10.53 -11.16
C PHE A 87 -6.66 -9.67 -12.08
N SER A 88 -5.36 -9.78 -11.94
CA SER A 88 -4.36 -9.03 -12.69
C SER A 88 -3.05 -9.80 -12.69
N LYS A 89 -2.11 -9.42 -13.55
CA LYS A 89 -0.78 -10.03 -13.58
C LYS A 89 0.17 -9.35 -12.59
N PHE A 90 1.06 -10.16 -12.02
CA PHE A 90 2.19 -9.73 -11.21
C PHE A 90 3.34 -10.73 -11.43
N PHE A 91 4.48 -10.27 -11.95
CA PHE A 91 5.57 -11.12 -12.46
C PHE A 91 5.03 -12.23 -13.37
N ASN A 92 4.19 -11.84 -14.32
CA ASN A 92 3.55 -12.72 -15.31
C ASN A 92 2.69 -13.85 -14.70
N LYS A 93 2.37 -13.80 -13.43
CA LYS A 93 1.47 -14.73 -12.73
C LYS A 93 0.20 -14.02 -12.31
N GLU A 94 -0.94 -14.72 -12.41
CA GLU A 94 -2.21 -14.16 -11.98
C GLU A 94 -2.27 -14.02 -10.45
N ILE A 95 -2.72 -12.85 -10.01
CA ILE A 95 -2.99 -12.53 -8.60
C ILE A 95 -4.32 -11.80 -8.45
N TYR A 96 -4.85 -11.78 -7.22
CA TYR A 96 -6.00 -10.98 -6.87
C TYR A 96 -5.54 -9.67 -6.23
N SER A 97 -5.65 -8.55 -6.98
CA SER A 97 -5.13 -7.23 -6.61
C SER A 97 -6.22 -6.28 -6.15
N MET A 98 -5.85 -5.34 -5.29
CA MET A 98 -6.77 -4.36 -4.70
C MET A 98 -7.26 -3.35 -5.74
N THR A 99 -8.60 -3.13 -5.80
CA THR A 99 -9.23 -2.14 -6.69
C THR A 99 -9.36 -0.75 -6.07
N LEU A 100 -8.96 -0.59 -4.80
CA LEU A 100 -9.22 0.63 -4.04
C LEU A 100 -8.52 1.85 -4.63
N LEU A 101 -7.24 1.75 -5.01
CA LEU A 101 -6.46 2.88 -5.48
C LEU A 101 -6.98 3.49 -6.77
N PRO A 102 -7.20 2.72 -7.85
CA PRO A 102 -7.82 3.25 -9.07
C PRO A 102 -9.15 3.94 -8.79
N LYS A 103 -10.02 3.31 -8.00
CA LYS A 103 -11.33 3.88 -7.63
C LYS A 103 -11.24 5.17 -6.80
N LEU A 104 -10.23 5.29 -5.93
CA LEU A 104 -10.00 6.52 -5.17
C LEU A 104 -9.54 7.64 -6.10
N GLN A 105 -8.60 7.38 -7.00
CA GLN A 105 -8.12 8.37 -7.95
C GLN A 105 -9.25 8.81 -8.91
N GLU A 106 -10.02 7.87 -9.43
CA GLU A 106 -11.16 8.16 -10.31
C GLU A 106 -12.19 9.08 -9.65
N LYS A 107 -12.48 8.87 -8.35
CA LYS A 107 -13.46 9.67 -7.58
C LYS A 107 -12.96 11.02 -7.09
N THR A 108 -11.66 11.24 -7.00
CA THR A 108 -11.08 12.42 -6.34
C THR A 108 -10.12 13.20 -7.22
N ASP A 109 -9.75 12.64 -8.37
CA ASP A 109 -8.75 13.21 -9.30
C ASP A 109 -7.42 13.56 -8.60
N CYS A 110 -7.08 12.88 -7.51
CA CYS A 110 -5.87 13.14 -6.75
C CYS A 110 -4.61 12.66 -7.48
N LYS A 111 -3.49 13.35 -7.27
CA LYS A 111 -2.17 12.82 -7.69
C LYS A 111 -1.84 11.56 -6.90
N VAL A 112 -1.33 10.55 -7.61
CA VAL A 112 -0.95 9.25 -7.04
C VAL A 112 0.54 9.02 -7.22
N HIS A 113 1.27 8.72 -6.16
CA HIS A 113 2.71 8.48 -6.21
C HIS A 113 3.07 7.17 -5.53
N LEU A 114 3.96 6.40 -6.18
CA LEU A 114 4.61 5.25 -5.56
C LEU A 114 5.76 5.72 -4.68
N MET A 115 5.91 5.09 -3.52
CA MET A 115 7.06 5.32 -2.66
C MET A 115 7.46 4.04 -1.91
N TYR A 116 8.70 3.96 -1.49
CA TYR A 116 9.22 2.87 -0.66
C TYR A 116 10.48 3.31 0.08
N CYS A 117 10.86 2.55 1.11
CA CYS A 117 11.98 2.89 1.98
C CYS A 117 13.05 1.79 1.92
N GLU A 118 14.10 2.03 1.14
CA GLU A 118 15.26 1.15 1.04
C GLU A 118 16.06 1.15 2.34
N ARG A 119 16.45 -0.02 2.82
CA ARG A 119 17.48 -0.17 3.85
C ARG A 119 18.85 -0.24 3.18
N LYS A 120 19.74 0.69 3.51
CA LYS A 120 21.11 0.72 3.00
C LYS A 120 21.94 -0.43 3.56
N LYS A 121 22.94 -0.85 2.81
CA LYS A 121 23.92 -1.87 3.25
C LYS A 121 24.65 -1.38 4.48
N ASN A 122 25.17 -2.34 5.27
CA ASN A 122 26.01 -2.09 6.46
C ASN A 122 25.35 -1.17 7.51
N ALA A 123 24.02 -1.24 7.65
CA ALA A 123 23.26 -0.42 8.58
C ALA A 123 23.50 1.11 8.46
N SER A 124 23.94 1.58 7.29
CA SER A 124 24.28 2.99 7.05
C SER A 124 23.05 3.91 6.88
N GLY A 125 21.85 3.42 7.19
CA GLY A 125 20.62 4.20 7.20
C GLY A 125 19.59 3.75 6.15
N PHE A 126 18.72 4.69 5.77
CA PHE A 126 17.60 4.45 4.88
C PHE A 126 17.55 5.48 3.76
N VAL A 127 16.99 5.12 2.62
CA VAL A 127 16.66 6.01 1.51
C VAL A 127 15.18 5.90 1.21
N ILE A 128 14.48 7.02 1.18
CA ILE A 128 13.09 7.05 0.74
C ILE A 128 13.06 7.39 -0.74
N HIS A 129 12.57 6.46 -1.52
CA HIS A 129 12.33 6.64 -2.94
C HIS A 129 10.93 7.19 -3.15
N PHE A 130 10.83 8.23 -3.94
CA PHE A 130 9.59 8.86 -4.34
C PHE A 130 9.55 8.90 -5.86
N LYS A 131 8.61 8.18 -6.45
CA LYS A 131 8.50 8.07 -7.91
C LYS A 131 7.54 9.11 -8.47
N GLU A 132 7.65 9.39 -9.74
CA GLU A 132 6.74 10.28 -10.45
C GLU A 132 5.28 9.87 -10.31
N SER A 133 4.37 10.80 -10.61
CA SER A 133 2.94 10.57 -10.53
C SER A 133 2.50 9.46 -11.48
N VAL A 134 1.72 8.52 -10.97
CA VAL A 134 1.15 7.38 -11.71
C VAL A 134 -0.32 7.66 -12.01
N ASN A 135 -0.74 7.48 -13.25
CA ASN A 135 -2.14 7.54 -13.61
C ASN A 135 -2.78 6.14 -13.51
N LEU A 136 -3.73 5.97 -12.58
CA LEU A 136 -4.48 4.74 -12.35
C LEU A 136 -5.96 4.85 -12.76
N LYS A 137 -6.41 5.98 -13.30
CA LYS A 137 -7.83 6.28 -13.59
C LYS A 137 -8.26 5.94 -15.02
N GLN A 138 -7.51 5.12 -15.74
CA GLN A 138 -7.85 4.67 -17.11
C GLN A 138 -8.83 3.49 -17.13
N GLY A 139 -9.66 3.33 -16.09
CA GLY A 139 -10.47 2.17 -15.81
C GLY A 139 -9.89 1.35 -14.65
N THR A 140 -10.77 0.64 -13.92
CA THR A 140 -10.33 -0.08 -12.72
C THR A 140 -9.31 -1.19 -13.06
N GLN A 141 -9.48 -1.90 -14.18
CA GLN A 141 -8.59 -3.01 -14.55
C GLN A 141 -7.21 -2.48 -14.98
N GLU A 142 -7.19 -1.52 -15.89
CA GLU A 142 -5.94 -0.89 -16.36
C GLU A 142 -5.18 -0.22 -15.21
N GLY A 143 -5.91 0.40 -14.28
CA GLY A 143 -5.32 1.00 -13.08
C GLY A 143 -4.65 -0.02 -12.17
N ILE A 144 -5.25 -1.21 -11.99
CA ILE A 144 -4.64 -2.31 -11.23
C ILE A 144 -3.40 -2.85 -11.95
N ASP A 145 -3.50 -3.08 -13.26
CA ASP A 145 -2.40 -3.59 -14.07
C ASP A 145 -1.21 -2.61 -14.01
N ARG A 146 -1.48 -1.32 -14.14
CA ARG A 146 -0.46 -0.27 -13.99
C ARG A 146 0.16 -0.25 -12.60
N MET A 147 -0.65 -0.34 -11.54
CA MET A 147 -0.16 -0.40 -10.16
C MET A 147 0.78 -1.58 -9.95
N ASN A 148 0.43 -2.77 -10.45
CA ASN A 148 1.27 -3.96 -10.34
C ASN A 148 2.58 -3.81 -11.12
N ILE A 149 2.57 -3.23 -12.32
CA ILE A 149 3.78 -2.92 -13.10
C ILE A 149 4.72 -1.99 -12.31
N GLU A 150 4.20 -0.96 -11.67
CA GLU A 150 5.03 -0.07 -10.85
C GLU A 150 5.60 -0.79 -9.62
N PHE A 151 4.87 -1.72 -9.01
CA PHE A 151 5.42 -2.59 -7.95
C PHE A 151 6.52 -3.51 -8.47
N GLU A 152 6.34 -4.15 -9.62
CA GLU A 152 7.36 -4.99 -10.21
C GLU A 152 8.67 -4.23 -10.44
N LYS A 153 8.59 -3.01 -10.99
CA LYS A 153 9.76 -2.16 -11.24
C LYS A 153 10.56 -1.90 -9.96
N CYS A 154 9.91 -1.41 -8.89
CA CYS A 154 10.61 -1.11 -7.65
C CYS A 154 11.10 -2.37 -6.91
N ILE A 155 10.38 -3.49 -7.01
CA ILE A 155 10.82 -4.75 -6.44
C ILE A 155 12.06 -5.28 -7.18
N MET A 156 12.13 -5.12 -8.51
CA MET A 156 13.32 -5.51 -9.28
C MET A 156 14.55 -4.66 -8.97
N GLU A 157 14.36 -3.40 -8.52
CA GLU A 157 15.48 -2.58 -8.00
C GLU A 157 16.03 -3.15 -6.67
N LEU A 158 15.18 -3.72 -5.82
CA LEU A 158 15.53 -4.18 -4.47
C LEU A 158 14.90 -5.55 -4.12
N PRO A 159 15.13 -6.61 -4.91
CA PRO A 159 14.40 -7.87 -4.78
C PRO A 159 14.60 -8.55 -3.43
N GLY A 160 15.77 -8.40 -2.80
CA GLY A 160 16.07 -8.96 -1.47
C GLY A 160 15.39 -8.24 -0.31
N GLN A 161 14.68 -7.13 -0.55
CA GLN A 161 14.00 -6.36 0.50
C GLN A 161 12.47 -6.42 0.40
N TYR A 162 11.91 -7.15 -0.56
CA TYR A 162 10.48 -7.34 -0.66
C TYR A 162 9.98 -8.47 0.25
N ALA A 163 8.79 -8.30 0.81
CA ALA A 163 8.17 -9.26 1.74
C ALA A 163 7.64 -10.52 1.01
N TRP A 164 8.56 -11.34 0.47
CA TRP A 164 8.23 -12.57 -0.28
C TRP A 164 7.55 -13.64 0.56
N GLU A 165 7.68 -13.60 1.89
CA GLU A 165 7.02 -14.51 2.84
C GLU A 165 5.50 -14.37 2.82
N TYR A 166 4.97 -13.23 2.35
CA TYR A 166 3.54 -13.04 2.20
C TYR A 166 2.99 -13.86 1.03
N LYS A 167 2.00 -14.70 1.28
CA LYS A 167 1.36 -15.57 0.26
C LYS A 167 0.52 -14.75 -0.74
N LYS A 168 1.17 -13.95 -1.59
CA LYS A 168 0.52 -13.04 -2.56
C LYS A 168 -0.29 -13.78 -3.62
N PHE A 169 0.14 -14.97 -4.04
CA PHE A 169 -0.52 -15.81 -5.05
C PHE A 169 -1.54 -16.80 -4.46
N LYS A 170 -2.03 -16.55 -3.23
CA LYS A 170 -3.00 -17.42 -2.56
C LYS A 170 -4.40 -17.40 -3.17
N ARG A 171 -4.72 -16.42 -4.01
CA ARG A 171 -5.99 -16.29 -4.72
C ARG A 171 -5.72 -16.02 -6.19
N THR A 172 -6.03 -17.01 -7.01
CA THR A 172 -5.95 -17.00 -8.47
C THR A 172 -7.26 -17.53 -9.02
N SER A 173 -7.55 -17.35 -10.30
CA SER A 173 -8.69 -18.01 -10.98
C SER A 173 -8.44 -19.51 -11.14
N LEU A 174 -7.18 -19.91 -11.15
CA LEU A 174 -6.71 -21.30 -11.18
C LEU A 174 -6.45 -21.82 -9.76
N GLN A 175 -5.91 -23.05 -9.67
CA GLN A 175 -5.52 -23.63 -8.40
C GLN A 175 -4.37 -22.85 -7.74
N SER A 176 -4.48 -22.62 -6.42
CA SER A 176 -3.43 -21.95 -5.65
C SER A 176 -2.07 -22.65 -5.82
N ILE A 177 -1.00 -21.88 -6.04
CA ILE A 177 0.36 -22.41 -6.14
C ILE A 177 0.93 -22.86 -4.78
N TYR A 178 0.30 -22.45 -3.68
CA TYR A 178 0.71 -22.88 -2.33
C TYR A 178 0.04 -24.20 -1.98
N LYS A 179 0.85 -25.19 -1.59
CA LYS A 179 0.35 -26.44 -1.02
C LYS A 179 -0.42 -26.12 0.28
N ARG A 180 -1.54 -26.81 0.49
CA ARG A 180 -2.29 -26.78 1.75
C ARG A 180 -1.55 -27.53 2.84
#